data_bbca3e2061ddf8d9e8aa9f560bd2417a
#
_entry.id   bbca3e2061ddf8d9e8aa9f560bd2417a
#
_cell.length_a   1.000
_cell.length_b   1.000
_cell.length_c   1.000
_cell.angle_alpha   90.00
_cell.angle_beta   90.00
_cell.angle_gamma   90.00
#
_symmetry.space_group_name_H-M   'P 1'
#
loop_
_entity.id
_entity.type
_entity.pdbx_description
1 polymer ?
#
loop_
_entity_poly.entity_id
_entity_poly.type
_entity_poly.pdbx_seq_one_letter_code
_entity_poly.pdbx_strand_id
1 'polypeptide(L)'
;MAQRTSVVIYTISTSTQWIQLSQTDPDKLASRKTHLTEGDKILQDLADETGGRAFFPYHVDDLDQSFQDIGDELRNQYSIAYMPTNYVLDGRYHRIRIEVPEHKGYQVRARRGYFARANRENNSQRPSPSGPATP
;
A
#
# COMPACT_ATOMS: atom_id res chain seq x y z
N MET A 1 -5.68 -7.88 -3.32
CA MET A 1 -4.95 -9.12 -2.99
C MET A 1 -3.74 -8.88 -2.11
N ALA A 2 -2.96 -7.83 -2.29
CA ALA A 2 -1.76 -7.52 -1.50
C ALA A 2 -1.98 -7.46 0.04
N GLN A 3 -3.14 -7.02 0.49
CA GLN A 3 -3.47 -6.92 1.93
C GLN A 3 -3.70 -8.27 2.62
N ARG A 4 -3.88 -9.36 1.89
CA ARG A 4 -4.00 -10.72 2.46
C ARG A 4 -2.66 -11.39 2.68
N THR A 5 -1.61 -10.86 2.08
CA THR A 5 -0.24 -11.28 2.24
C THR A 5 0.50 -10.21 3.06
N SER A 6 1.42 -10.60 3.92
CA SER A 6 2.24 -9.65 4.70
C SER A 6 3.41 -9.14 3.85
N VAL A 7 3.10 -8.57 2.68
CA VAL A 7 4.08 -8.02 1.72
C VAL A 7 4.03 -6.51 1.79
N VAL A 8 5.19 -5.87 1.87
CA VAL A 8 5.37 -4.42 1.71
C VAL A 8 5.77 -4.16 0.26
N ILE A 9 5.13 -3.22 -0.41
CA ILE A 9 5.36 -2.91 -1.81
C ILE A 9 5.96 -1.50 -1.91
N TYR A 10 7.14 -1.41 -2.53
CA TYR A 10 7.75 -0.16 -2.95
C TYR A 10 7.53 -0.01 -4.44
N THR A 11 7.09 1.17 -4.88
CA THR A 11 6.84 1.46 -6.29
C THR A 11 7.76 2.57 -6.77
N ILE A 12 8.23 2.44 -8.00
CA ILE A 12 9.03 3.48 -8.67
C ILE A 12 8.33 3.78 -9.99
N SER A 13 7.88 5.03 -10.18
CA SER A 13 7.33 5.46 -11.45
C SER A 13 8.48 5.82 -12.39
N THR A 14 8.53 5.11 -13.52
CA THR A 14 9.48 5.37 -14.60
C THR A 14 8.77 5.89 -15.84
N SER A 15 7.68 6.66 -15.66
CA SER A 15 6.90 7.14 -16.79
C SER A 15 7.79 7.98 -17.71
N THR A 16 7.86 7.59 -18.96
CA THR A 16 8.70 8.21 -20.01
C THR A 16 8.45 9.71 -20.15
N GLN A 17 7.31 10.17 -19.69
CA GLN A 17 6.93 11.58 -19.70
C GLN A 17 7.79 12.44 -18.76
N TRP A 18 8.28 11.86 -17.66
CA TRP A 18 9.19 12.53 -16.73
C TRP A 18 10.61 12.61 -17.27
N ILE A 19 11.09 11.54 -17.90
CA ILE A 19 12.45 11.43 -18.44
C ILE A 19 12.62 12.35 -19.68
N GLN A 20 11.62 12.45 -20.55
CA GLN A 20 11.70 13.31 -21.75
C GLN A 20 11.56 14.80 -21.44
N LEU A 21 10.85 15.18 -20.38
CA LEU A 21 10.57 16.59 -20.06
C LEU A 21 11.71 17.25 -19.27
N SER A 22 12.60 16.47 -18.65
CA SER A 22 13.78 16.98 -17.97
C SER A 22 14.80 17.60 -18.92
N GLN A 23 14.64 17.39 -20.24
CA GLN A 23 15.55 17.94 -21.26
C GLN A 23 15.11 19.28 -21.86
N THR A 24 13.89 19.77 -21.57
CA THR A 24 13.34 20.83 -22.43
C THR A 24 13.04 22.17 -21.76
N ASP A 25 12.76 22.28 -20.46
CA ASP A 25 12.40 23.58 -19.87
C ASP A 25 12.33 23.56 -18.31
N PRO A 26 13.20 24.32 -17.61
CA PRO A 26 13.22 24.35 -16.12
C PRO A 26 11.94 24.92 -15.50
N ASP A 27 11.30 25.92 -16.15
CA ASP A 27 10.10 26.58 -15.62
C ASP A 27 8.85 25.70 -15.71
N LYS A 28 8.76 24.85 -16.71
CA LYS A 28 7.68 23.85 -16.84
C LYS A 28 7.83 22.69 -15.86
N LEU A 29 9.04 22.43 -15.39
CA LEU A 29 9.34 21.42 -14.40
C LEU A 29 8.77 21.78 -13.02
N ALA A 30 8.88 23.04 -12.61
CA ALA A 30 8.40 23.54 -11.33
C ALA A 30 6.87 23.45 -11.19
N SER A 31 6.12 23.77 -12.26
CA SER A 31 4.65 23.69 -12.24
C SER A 31 4.10 22.27 -12.35
N ARG A 32 4.90 21.29 -12.80
CA ARG A 32 4.51 19.88 -12.94
C ARG A 32 4.80 19.01 -11.73
N LYS A 33 5.65 19.45 -10.80
CA LYS A 33 5.89 18.78 -9.52
C LYS A 33 4.60 18.50 -8.72
N THR A 34 3.51 19.17 -9.05
CA THR A 34 2.23 19.08 -8.35
C THR A 34 1.20 18.14 -9.00
N HIS A 35 1.45 17.64 -10.21
CA HIS A 35 0.47 16.82 -10.91
C HIS A 35 0.98 15.39 -11.13
N LEU A 36 0.68 14.52 -10.15
CA LEU A 36 0.80 13.07 -10.34
C LEU A 36 -0.18 12.63 -11.44
N THR A 37 0.29 11.77 -12.34
CA THR A 37 -0.59 11.12 -13.32
C THR A 37 -1.54 10.16 -12.60
N GLU A 38 -2.59 9.71 -13.27
CA GLU A 38 -3.50 8.70 -12.71
C GLU A 38 -2.75 7.40 -12.37
N GLY A 39 -1.79 7.00 -13.21
CA GLY A 39 -0.91 5.86 -12.94
C GLY A 39 -0.06 6.05 -11.69
N ASP A 40 0.48 7.25 -11.48
CA ASP A 40 1.30 7.55 -10.30
C ASP A 40 0.48 7.48 -9.01
N LYS A 41 -0.78 7.91 -9.04
CA LYS A 41 -1.70 7.79 -7.90
C LYS A 41 -1.97 6.33 -7.55
N ILE A 42 -2.19 5.48 -8.56
CA ILE A 42 -2.38 4.04 -8.36
C ILE A 42 -1.14 3.42 -7.71
N LEU A 43 0.05 3.78 -8.18
CA LEU A 43 1.32 3.31 -7.60
C LEU A 43 1.48 3.78 -6.15
N GLN A 44 1.12 5.02 -5.86
CA GLN A 44 1.15 5.57 -4.51
C GLN A 44 0.16 4.86 -3.59
N ASP A 45 -1.08 4.69 -4.02
CA ASP A 45 -2.11 4.00 -3.25
C ASP A 45 -1.71 2.55 -2.94
N LEU A 46 -1.12 1.84 -3.93
CA LEU A 46 -0.65 0.48 -3.76
C LEU A 46 0.47 0.38 -2.71
N ALA A 47 1.43 1.30 -2.75
CA ALA A 47 2.50 1.37 -1.77
C ALA A 47 1.95 1.70 -0.37
N ASP A 48 1.12 2.73 -0.25
CA ASP A 48 0.52 3.19 1.01
C ASP A 48 -0.34 2.11 1.69
N GLU A 49 -1.13 1.36 0.91
CA GLU A 49 -1.98 0.27 1.41
C GLU A 49 -1.17 -0.86 2.05
N THR A 50 0.05 -1.07 1.60
CA THR A 50 0.93 -2.14 2.09
C THR A 50 1.94 -1.66 3.14
N GLY A 51 2.03 -0.35 3.38
CA GLY A 51 2.99 0.27 4.31
C GLY A 51 4.35 0.54 3.69
N GLY A 52 4.46 0.49 2.37
CA GLY A 52 5.65 0.89 1.63
C GLY A 52 5.63 2.37 1.22
N ARG A 53 6.36 2.69 0.15
CA ARG A 53 6.50 4.06 -0.36
C ARG A 53 6.56 4.06 -1.88
N ALA A 54 5.97 5.08 -2.50
CA ALA A 54 6.12 5.36 -3.92
C ALA A 54 7.22 6.41 -4.15
N PHE A 55 8.01 6.21 -5.18
CA PHE A 55 9.08 7.09 -5.62
C PHE A 55 8.79 7.58 -7.05
N PHE A 56 9.03 8.86 -7.27
CA PHE A 56 8.78 9.52 -8.54
C PHE A 56 10.05 10.26 -8.98
N PRO A 57 11.12 9.55 -9.40
CA PRO A 57 12.37 10.15 -9.83
C PRO A 57 12.16 11.00 -11.08
N TYR A 58 12.77 12.20 -11.10
CA TYR A 58 12.71 13.12 -12.24
C TYR A 58 13.82 12.86 -13.26
N HIS A 59 14.98 12.44 -12.78
CA HIS A 59 16.14 12.11 -13.58
C HIS A 59 16.53 10.66 -13.36
N VAL A 60 17.28 10.10 -14.29
CA VAL A 60 17.82 8.74 -14.15
C VAL A 60 18.73 8.64 -12.92
N ASP A 61 19.47 9.69 -12.62
CA ASP A 61 20.36 9.76 -11.45
C ASP A 61 19.57 9.71 -10.11
N ASP A 62 18.31 10.15 -10.09
CA ASP A 62 17.44 10.07 -8.91
C ASP A 62 16.99 8.62 -8.59
N LEU A 63 17.16 7.70 -9.56
CA LEU A 63 16.86 6.28 -9.35
C LEU A 63 17.81 5.65 -8.33
N ASP A 64 19.09 5.97 -8.40
CA ASP A 64 20.09 5.45 -7.45
C ASP A 64 19.73 5.88 -6.02
N GLN A 65 19.33 7.12 -5.83
CA GLN A 65 18.87 7.62 -4.53
C GLN A 65 17.60 6.89 -4.09
N SER A 66 16.64 6.65 -5.00
CA SER A 66 15.42 5.92 -4.69
C SER A 66 15.71 4.49 -4.21
N PHE A 67 16.65 3.80 -4.85
CA PHE A 67 17.07 2.45 -4.42
C PHE A 67 17.83 2.47 -3.09
N GLN A 68 18.66 3.47 -2.83
CA GLN A 68 19.33 3.64 -1.55
C GLN A 68 18.31 3.87 -0.42
N ASP A 69 17.34 4.76 -0.63
CA ASP A 69 16.26 5.03 0.31
C ASP A 69 15.45 3.76 0.63
N ILE A 70 15.11 2.95 -0.38
CA ILE A 70 14.44 1.66 -0.19
C ILE A 70 15.32 0.72 0.65
N GLY A 71 16.60 0.64 0.31
CA GLY A 71 17.55 -0.19 1.04
C GLY A 71 17.66 0.21 2.52
N ASP A 72 17.67 1.49 2.80
CA ASP A 72 17.71 2.02 4.17
C ASP A 72 16.40 1.76 4.92
N GLU A 73 15.24 1.96 4.28
CA GLU A 73 13.95 1.63 4.87
C GLU A 73 13.85 0.13 5.19
N LEU A 74 14.29 -0.75 4.28
CA LEU A 74 14.28 -2.20 4.50
C LEU A 74 15.18 -2.64 5.67
N ARG A 75 16.33 -2.00 5.86
CA ARG A 75 17.24 -2.30 6.98
C ARG A 75 16.70 -1.83 8.33
N ASN A 76 15.83 -0.82 8.33
CA ASN A 76 15.30 -0.20 9.55
C ASN A 76 13.83 -0.58 9.82
N GLN A 77 13.34 -1.70 9.29
CA GLN A 77 11.99 -2.18 9.52
C GLN A 77 11.84 -2.84 10.89
N TYR A 78 10.70 -2.59 11.53
CA TYR A 78 10.28 -3.26 12.76
C TYR A 78 9.13 -4.21 12.46
N SER A 79 9.21 -5.42 13.00
CA SER A 79 8.11 -6.37 12.97
C SER A 79 7.35 -6.31 14.29
N ILE A 80 6.08 -5.93 14.24
CA ILE A 80 5.22 -5.81 15.42
C ILE A 80 4.10 -6.86 15.29
N ALA A 81 4.03 -7.76 16.27
CA ALA A 81 2.93 -8.70 16.42
C ALA A 81 2.03 -8.24 17.57
N TYR A 82 0.72 -8.25 17.36
CA TYR A 82 -0.26 -7.93 18.39
C TYR A 82 -1.49 -8.85 18.29
N MET A 83 -2.17 -9.02 19.39
CA MET A 83 -3.45 -9.70 19.45
C MET A 83 -4.56 -8.68 19.66
N PRO A 84 -5.53 -8.54 18.73
CA PRO A 84 -6.64 -7.60 18.91
C PRO A 84 -7.47 -7.97 20.15
N THR A 85 -7.90 -6.96 20.92
CA THR A 85 -8.76 -7.17 22.11
C THR A 85 -10.10 -7.80 21.71
N ASN A 86 -10.65 -7.40 20.56
CA ASN A 86 -11.86 -7.97 19.97
C ASN A 86 -11.46 -8.82 18.75
N TYR A 87 -11.00 -10.05 18.99
CA TYR A 87 -10.66 -10.97 17.93
C TYR A 87 -11.93 -11.57 17.32
N VAL A 88 -12.34 -11.09 16.16
CA VAL A 88 -13.54 -11.57 15.45
C VAL A 88 -13.11 -12.19 14.12
N LEU A 89 -13.57 -13.43 13.87
CA LEU A 89 -13.34 -14.17 12.62
C LEU A 89 -14.49 -13.88 11.62
N ASP A 90 -14.62 -12.62 11.21
CA ASP A 90 -15.75 -12.14 10.40
C ASP A 90 -15.43 -12.01 8.90
N GLY A 91 -14.19 -12.21 8.51
CA GLY A 91 -13.73 -12.05 7.13
C GLY A 91 -13.68 -10.60 6.67
N ARG A 92 -13.93 -9.62 7.55
CA ARG A 92 -13.98 -8.20 7.23
C ARG A 92 -12.62 -7.54 7.28
N TYR A 93 -12.54 -6.34 6.72
CA TYR A 93 -11.37 -5.49 6.78
C TYR A 93 -11.35 -4.70 8.10
N HIS A 94 -10.24 -4.82 8.84
CA HIS A 94 -9.98 -4.09 10.08
C HIS A 94 -8.85 -3.09 9.86
N ARG A 95 -9.13 -1.82 10.13
CA ARG A 95 -8.14 -0.74 10.01
C ARG A 95 -7.18 -0.77 11.18
N ILE A 96 -5.90 -0.51 10.91
CA ILE A 96 -4.83 -0.36 11.90
C ILE A 96 -4.34 1.07 11.86
N ARG A 97 -4.04 1.63 13.03
CA ARG A 97 -3.31 2.88 13.18
C ARG A 97 -2.21 2.68 14.21
N ILE A 98 -0.98 3.01 13.84
CA ILE A 98 0.18 2.96 14.73
C ILE A 98 0.59 4.38 15.04
N GLU A 99 0.74 4.70 16.31
CA GLU A 99 1.16 6.01 16.79
C GLU A 99 2.37 5.85 17.72
N VAL A 100 3.30 6.80 17.63
CA VAL A 100 4.47 6.89 18.52
C VAL A 100 4.36 8.21 19.29
N PRO A 101 3.66 8.22 20.43
CA PRO A 101 3.29 9.47 21.13
C PRO A 101 4.48 10.27 21.64
N GLU A 102 5.59 9.61 21.98
CA GLU A 102 6.78 10.26 22.55
C GLU A 102 7.66 10.96 21.50
N HIS A 103 7.46 10.70 20.22
CA HIS A 103 8.29 11.20 19.11
C HIS A 103 7.46 11.84 18.00
N LYS A 104 7.06 13.09 18.24
CA LYS A 104 6.19 13.86 17.29
C LYS A 104 6.79 14.08 15.89
N GLY A 105 8.10 13.86 15.72
CA GLY A 105 8.79 14.01 14.44
C GLY A 105 8.90 12.73 13.60
N TYR A 106 8.48 11.60 14.14
CA TYR A 106 8.60 10.31 13.42
C TYR A 106 7.42 10.11 12.47
N GLN A 107 7.74 9.75 11.24
CA GLN A 107 6.76 9.34 10.25
C GLN A 107 6.64 7.81 10.28
N VAL A 108 5.52 7.32 10.81
CA VAL A 108 5.25 5.89 10.86
C VAL A 108 4.61 5.45 9.56
N ARG A 109 5.21 4.44 8.90
CA ARG A 109 4.65 3.76 7.74
C ARG A 109 4.31 2.33 8.13
N ALA A 110 3.07 1.95 7.91
CA ALA A 110 2.56 0.62 8.17
C ALA A 110 1.35 0.34 7.28
N ARG A 111 1.05 -0.94 7.06
CA ARG A 111 -0.18 -1.30 6.36
C ARG A 111 -1.41 -0.67 7.03
N ARG A 112 -2.36 -0.20 6.23
CA ARG A 112 -3.57 0.49 6.73
C ARG A 112 -4.55 -0.43 7.46
N GLY A 113 -4.43 -1.75 7.27
CA GLY A 113 -5.32 -2.71 7.91
C GLY A 113 -5.05 -4.16 7.47
N TYR A 114 -5.95 -5.05 7.87
CA TYR A 114 -5.92 -6.46 7.51
C TYR A 114 -7.33 -7.01 7.34
N PHE A 115 -7.47 -8.09 6.58
CA PHE A 115 -8.69 -8.87 6.55
C PHE A 115 -8.65 -9.95 7.64
N ALA A 116 -9.64 -9.94 8.54
CA ALA A 116 -9.79 -11.02 9.50
C ALA A 116 -10.01 -12.35 8.78
N ARG A 117 -9.61 -13.46 9.41
CA ARG A 117 -9.95 -14.78 8.87
C ARG A 117 -11.44 -14.97 8.96
N ALA A 118 -12.07 -15.50 7.91
CA ALA A 118 -13.45 -15.95 8.00
C ALA A 118 -13.50 -17.30 8.70
N ASN A 119 -14.46 -17.47 9.64
CA ASN A 119 -14.74 -18.80 10.19
C ASN A 119 -15.32 -19.68 9.09
N ARG A 120 -14.62 -20.78 8.73
CA ARG A 120 -15.05 -21.72 7.68
C ARG A 120 -16.27 -22.55 8.09
N GLU A 121 -16.61 -22.63 9.36
CA GLU A 121 -17.72 -23.48 9.83
C GLU A 121 -19.10 -22.94 9.46
N ASN A 122 -19.27 -21.63 9.30
CA ASN A 122 -20.58 -21.04 8.93
C ASN A 122 -20.99 -21.18 7.46
N ASN A 123 -20.11 -21.69 6.58
CA ASN A 123 -20.45 -21.85 5.16
C ASN A 123 -21.06 -23.23 4.84
N SER A 124 -21.09 -24.14 5.79
CA SER A 124 -21.67 -25.49 5.62
C SER A 124 -23.20 -25.51 5.87
N GLN A 125 -23.78 -24.42 6.33
CA GLN A 125 -25.24 -24.31 6.65
C GLN A 125 -26.02 -23.45 5.67
N ARG A 126 -25.57 -23.22 4.43
CA ARG A 126 -26.45 -22.72 3.40
C ARG A 126 -27.41 -23.87 3.00
N PRO A 127 -28.71 -23.76 3.29
CA PRO A 127 -29.65 -24.72 2.78
C PRO A 127 -29.58 -24.71 1.26
N SER A 128 -29.46 -25.88 0.65
CA SER A 128 -29.58 -26.04 -0.80
C SER A 128 -30.91 -25.43 -1.24
N PRO A 129 -30.95 -24.66 -2.35
CA PRO A 129 -32.23 -24.21 -2.90
C PRO A 129 -33.01 -25.45 -3.27
N SER A 130 -34.12 -25.67 -2.57
CA SER A 130 -35.13 -26.68 -2.92
C SER A 130 -35.61 -26.35 -4.33
N GLY A 131 -35.28 -27.21 -5.28
CA GLY A 131 -35.79 -27.12 -6.66
C GLY A 131 -37.30 -27.17 -6.69
N PRO A 132 -37.92 -26.54 -7.70
CA PRO A 132 -39.39 -26.55 -7.81
C PRO A 132 -39.91 -27.97 -8.05
N ALA A 133 -40.86 -28.40 -7.23
CA ALA A 133 -41.65 -29.57 -7.52
C ALA A 133 -42.51 -29.26 -8.79
N THR A 134 -42.28 -30.05 -9.84
CA THR A 134 -43.09 -30.02 -11.04
C THR A 134 -44.29 -30.96 -10.83
N PRO A 135 -45.51 -30.58 -11.27
CA PRO A 135 -46.73 -31.37 -11.14
C PRO A 135 -46.75 -32.56 -12.08
#